data_74e1f618ef837c25088f337c58ab50ed
#
_entry.id   74e1f618ef837c25088f337c58ab50ed
#
_cell.length_a   1.000
_cell.length_b   1.000
_cell.length_c   1.000
_cell.angle_alpha   90.00
_cell.angle_beta   90.00
_cell.angle_gamma   90.00
#
_symmetry.space_group_name_H-M   'P 1'
#
loop_
_entity.id
_entity.type
_entity.pdbx_description
1 polymer ?
#
loop_
_entity_poly.entity_id
_entity_poly.type
_entity_poly.pdbx_seq_one_letter_code
_entity_poly.pdbx_strand_id
1 'polypeptide(L)'
;MVQINREYKNLSELNIANFNHKRLPVKQFSEAEKRQIVFKDITTGEITHTTEMDTDFAANYQSVIGYFAQVIMKELRLVSGYDILYGQVKEFIQARLFTERVDLDDLNIIRNLSEIEATKTIIETFKKQINELTVLDKGEAEIRDYIKISKCRPFVVKEQGYLIPKKSVFNKIIGDSHFELQFAGFLDGCNDIVSYAKNFFAVHFKIDYRNDEGAISEYYPDFLVKAAEKEIYIIETKGREDLDDLLKIKRLSQWCEDINSVQSDVHYAWLYVEQEKFEKYHPKIFTELRNAFRSEG
;
A
#
# COMPACT_ATOMS: atom_id res chain seq x y z
N MET A 1 11.09 -1.91 11.67
CA MET A 1 10.50 -2.84 10.68
C MET A 1 10.98 -2.48 9.31
N VAL A 2 11.04 -3.42 8.40
CA VAL A 2 11.45 -3.23 7.01
C VAL A 2 10.27 -3.47 6.10
N GLN A 3 10.11 -2.67 5.05
CA GLN A 3 9.12 -2.88 4.01
C GLN A 3 9.84 -3.44 2.78
N ILE A 4 9.39 -4.59 2.30
CA ILE A 4 9.93 -5.23 1.10
C ILE A 4 8.84 -5.44 0.06
N ASN A 5 9.25 -5.59 -1.20
CA ASN A 5 8.36 -5.92 -2.30
C ASN A 5 8.97 -7.03 -3.16
N ARG A 6 8.16 -7.96 -3.57
CA ARG A 6 8.54 -9.08 -4.44
C ARG A 6 7.68 -9.14 -5.72
N GLU A 7 6.41 -8.79 -5.62
CA GLU A 7 5.46 -8.87 -6.71
C GLU A 7 5.21 -7.50 -7.35
N TYR A 8 5.03 -7.45 -8.66
CA TYR A 8 4.73 -6.22 -9.40
C TYR A 8 3.87 -6.51 -10.64
N LYS A 9 3.15 -5.48 -11.10
CA LYS A 9 2.42 -5.53 -12.38
C LYS A 9 3.40 -5.37 -13.53
N ASN A 10 3.25 -6.20 -14.57
CA ASN A 10 4.08 -6.08 -15.77
C ASN A 10 3.60 -4.95 -16.68
N LEU A 11 3.98 -3.72 -16.37
CA LEU A 11 3.59 -2.55 -17.16
C LEU A 11 4.07 -2.55 -18.61
N SER A 12 5.06 -3.39 -18.96
CA SER A 12 5.50 -3.53 -20.36
C SER A 12 4.46 -4.18 -21.27
N GLU A 13 3.47 -4.88 -20.70
CA GLU A 13 2.34 -5.46 -21.43
C GLU A 13 1.21 -4.46 -21.66
N LEU A 14 1.29 -3.27 -21.06
CA LEU A 14 0.26 -2.25 -21.19
C LEU A 14 0.20 -1.73 -22.63
N ASN A 15 -0.93 -1.91 -23.30
CA ASN A 15 -1.13 -1.46 -24.67
C ASN A 15 -2.32 -0.49 -24.75
N ILE A 16 -2.00 0.79 -24.87
CA ILE A 16 -3.02 1.85 -24.95
C ILE A 16 -3.98 1.70 -26.15
N ALA A 17 -3.60 0.96 -27.20
CA ALA A 17 -4.48 0.70 -28.35
C ALA A 17 -5.74 -0.08 -27.95
N ASN A 18 -5.64 -0.90 -26.89
CA ASN A 18 -6.74 -1.71 -26.38
C ASN A 18 -7.62 -0.98 -25.35
N PHE A 19 -7.28 0.25 -24.98
CA PHE A 19 -8.04 0.98 -23.97
C PHE A 19 -9.44 1.32 -24.46
N ASN A 20 -10.44 0.88 -23.72
CA ASN A 20 -11.84 1.16 -23.98
C ASN A 20 -12.32 2.29 -23.05
N HIS A 21 -12.54 3.47 -23.62
CA HIS A 21 -13.05 4.65 -22.93
C HIS A 21 -13.81 5.56 -23.89
N LYS A 22 -14.60 6.46 -23.34
CA LYS A 22 -15.26 7.50 -24.14
C LYS A 22 -14.25 8.61 -24.44
N ARG A 23 -14.03 8.91 -25.73
CA ARG A 23 -13.21 10.04 -26.15
C ARG A 23 -13.89 11.36 -25.80
N LEU A 24 -13.11 12.33 -25.37
CA LEU A 24 -13.61 13.63 -24.94
C LEU A 24 -13.47 14.68 -26.07
N PRO A 25 -14.43 15.59 -26.24
CA PRO A 25 -14.23 16.74 -27.12
C PRO A 25 -13.21 17.71 -26.49
N VAL A 26 -12.41 18.35 -27.32
CA VAL A 26 -11.56 19.45 -26.89
C VAL A 26 -12.41 20.70 -26.69
N LYS A 27 -12.47 21.21 -25.45
CA LYS A 27 -13.14 22.48 -25.13
C LYS A 27 -12.19 23.64 -25.43
N GLN A 28 -12.76 24.76 -25.86
CA GLN A 28 -12.00 26.00 -26.06
C GLN A 28 -12.12 26.89 -24.83
N PHE A 29 -11.00 27.33 -24.30
CA PHE A 29 -10.91 28.21 -23.15
C PHE A 29 -10.39 29.60 -23.55
N SER A 30 -10.79 30.64 -22.83
CA SER A 30 -10.24 31.98 -22.97
C SER A 30 -8.77 32.01 -22.47
N GLU A 31 -8.01 33.00 -22.92
CA GLU A 31 -6.61 33.14 -22.54
C GLU A 31 -6.40 33.28 -21.02
N ALA A 32 -7.38 33.85 -20.30
CA ALA A 32 -7.35 33.95 -18.84
C ALA A 32 -7.55 32.57 -18.16
N GLU A 33 -8.46 31.76 -18.69
CA GLU A 33 -8.74 30.40 -18.17
C GLU A 33 -7.61 29.41 -18.42
N LYS A 34 -6.91 29.55 -19.55
CA LYS A 34 -5.76 28.71 -19.89
C LYS A 34 -4.60 28.84 -18.90
N ARG A 35 -4.50 29.94 -18.16
CA ARG A 35 -3.39 30.21 -17.23
C ARG A 35 -3.59 29.66 -15.82
N GLN A 36 -4.83 29.23 -15.50
CA GLN A 36 -5.16 28.68 -14.18
C GLN A 36 -5.47 27.18 -14.28
N ILE A 37 -4.51 26.35 -13.93
CA ILE A 37 -4.66 24.89 -13.96
C ILE A 37 -4.59 24.36 -12.53
N VAL A 38 -5.71 23.78 -12.10
CA VAL A 38 -5.87 23.22 -10.75
C VAL A 38 -6.44 21.81 -10.87
N PHE A 39 -5.69 20.82 -10.46
CA PHE A 39 -6.17 19.45 -10.34
C PHE A 39 -6.78 19.24 -8.96
N LYS A 40 -7.95 18.60 -8.94
CA LYS A 40 -8.67 18.28 -7.71
C LYS A 40 -8.76 16.77 -7.54
N ASP A 41 -8.71 16.31 -6.30
CA ASP A 41 -9.06 14.94 -5.97
C ASP A 41 -10.52 14.66 -6.38
N ILE A 42 -10.73 13.54 -7.04
CA ILE A 42 -12.03 13.19 -7.64
C ILE A 42 -13.07 12.89 -6.55
N THR A 43 -12.62 12.41 -5.41
CA THR A 43 -13.49 11.95 -4.31
C THR A 43 -13.74 13.07 -3.29
N THR A 44 -12.68 13.79 -2.91
CA THR A 44 -12.76 14.82 -1.85
C THR A 44 -13.00 16.23 -2.37
N GLY A 45 -12.69 16.47 -3.66
CA GLY A 45 -12.71 17.81 -4.27
C GLY A 45 -11.57 18.72 -3.82
N GLU A 46 -10.63 18.21 -3.01
CA GLU A 46 -9.47 18.95 -2.54
C GLU A 46 -8.48 19.21 -3.70
N ILE A 47 -7.77 20.33 -3.66
CA ILE A 47 -6.74 20.65 -4.64
C ILE A 47 -5.55 19.73 -4.40
N THR A 48 -5.25 18.87 -5.37
CA THR A 48 -4.14 17.92 -5.32
C THR A 48 -2.89 18.42 -6.03
N HIS A 49 -3.08 19.27 -7.03
CA HIS A 49 -1.98 19.86 -7.79
C HIS A 49 -2.40 21.19 -8.38
N THR A 50 -1.54 22.18 -8.30
CA THR A 50 -1.73 23.49 -8.93
C THR A 50 -0.53 23.79 -9.81
N THR A 51 -0.77 24.14 -11.07
CA THR A 51 0.26 24.60 -12.01
C THR A 51 -0.14 25.98 -12.49
N GLU A 52 0.68 26.99 -12.16
CA GLU A 52 0.61 28.30 -12.77
C GLU A 52 1.46 28.29 -14.03
N MET A 53 0.86 28.70 -15.13
CA MET A 53 1.54 28.76 -16.41
C MET A 53 2.18 30.11 -16.58
N ASP A 54 3.48 30.18 -16.30
CA ASP A 54 4.28 31.31 -16.71
C ASP A 54 4.65 31.20 -18.20
N THR A 55 5.03 32.29 -18.82
CA THR A 55 5.27 32.41 -20.27
C THR A 55 6.42 31.56 -20.83
N ASP A 56 7.21 30.91 -19.97
CA ASP A 56 8.31 30.01 -20.37
C ASP A 56 7.90 28.53 -20.40
N PHE A 57 7.50 28.10 -21.53
CA PHE A 57 6.58 27.02 -21.86
C PHE A 57 7.03 25.59 -21.74
N ALA A 58 8.31 25.28 -21.68
CA ALA A 58 8.83 23.93 -21.94
C ALA A 58 8.61 22.91 -20.81
N ALA A 59 8.24 23.38 -19.63
CA ALA A 59 8.17 22.51 -18.44
C ALA A 59 6.77 21.99 -18.06
N ASN A 60 5.69 22.53 -18.65
CA ASN A 60 4.37 22.41 -18.05
C ASN A 60 3.62 21.10 -18.34
N TYR A 61 3.66 20.58 -19.57
CA TYR A 61 3.00 19.31 -19.85
C TYR A 61 3.69 18.14 -19.13
N GLN A 62 5.01 18.22 -18.94
CA GLN A 62 5.77 17.18 -18.25
C GLN A 62 5.35 17.05 -16.78
N SER A 63 5.09 18.16 -16.11
CA SER A 63 4.55 18.19 -14.76
C SER A 63 3.15 17.55 -14.69
N VAL A 64 2.28 17.85 -15.65
CA VAL A 64 0.92 17.31 -15.72
C VAL A 64 0.93 15.80 -16.00
N ILE A 65 1.74 15.32 -16.95
CA ILE A 65 1.89 13.90 -17.23
C ILE A 65 2.48 13.19 -16.00
N GLY A 66 3.51 13.79 -15.37
CA GLY A 66 4.10 13.27 -14.14
C GLY A 66 3.10 13.17 -13.00
N TYR A 67 2.23 14.16 -12.82
CA TYR A 67 1.13 14.12 -11.87
C TYR A 67 0.23 12.89 -12.11
N PHE A 68 -0.26 12.68 -13.33
CA PHE A 68 -1.11 11.52 -13.61
C PHE A 68 -0.39 10.18 -13.36
N ALA A 69 0.85 10.05 -13.81
CA ALA A 69 1.63 8.85 -13.58
C ALA A 69 1.80 8.57 -12.07
N GLN A 70 2.11 9.60 -11.28
CA GLN A 70 2.26 9.48 -9.81
C GLN A 70 0.93 9.12 -9.13
N VAL A 71 -0.18 9.74 -9.53
CA VAL A 71 -1.51 9.43 -8.96
C VAL A 71 -1.88 7.98 -9.25
N ILE A 72 -1.72 7.52 -10.51
CA ILE A 72 -2.01 6.13 -10.89
C ILE A 72 -1.13 5.17 -10.11
N MET A 73 0.18 5.44 -10.02
CA MET A 73 1.10 4.61 -9.24
C MET A 73 0.71 4.53 -7.77
N LYS A 74 0.36 5.66 -7.17
CA LYS A 74 -0.07 5.74 -5.77
C LYS A 74 -1.34 4.95 -5.52
N GLU A 75 -2.37 5.15 -6.35
CA GLU A 75 -3.66 4.48 -6.19
C GLU A 75 -3.58 2.97 -6.41
N LEU A 76 -2.74 2.53 -7.35
CA LEU A 76 -2.51 1.10 -7.64
C LEU A 76 -1.33 0.52 -6.87
N ARG A 77 -0.69 1.33 -6.01
CA ARG A 77 0.46 0.92 -5.17
C ARG A 77 1.60 0.32 -5.99
N LEU A 78 1.80 0.84 -7.18
CA LEU A 78 2.88 0.39 -8.05
C LEU A 78 4.22 0.88 -7.49
N VAL A 79 5.19 -0.01 -7.42
CA VAL A 79 6.51 0.26 -6.82
C VAL A 79 7.59 0.54 -7.86
N SER A 80 7.30 0.25 -9.13
CA SER A 80 8.23 0.42 -10.25
C SER A 80 7.49 0.71 -11.55
N GLY A 81 8.23 1.07 -12.59
CA GLY A 81 7.66 1.27 -13.94
C GLY A 81 7.15 2.69 -14.19
N TYR A 82 7.61 3.69 -13.42
CA TYR A 82 7.24 5.09 -13.64
C TYR A 82 7.51 5.56 -15.07
N ASP A 83 8.68 5.25 -15.62
CA ASP A 83 9.05 5.70 -16.96
C ASP A 83 8.14 5.10 -18.06
N ILE A 84 7.79 3.81 -17.90
CA ILE A 84 6.86 3.13 -18.80
C ILE A 84 5.50 3.80 -18.69
N LEU A 85 4.99 3.98 -17.48
CA LEU A 85 3.67 4.56 -17.24
C LEU A 85 3.62 6.01 -17.72
N TYR A 86 4.65 6.81 -17.47
CA TYR A 86 4.76 8.17 -17.97
C TYR A 86 4.65 8.22 -19.49
N GLY A 87 5.38 7.36 -20.19
CA GLY A 87 5.33 7.25 -21.66
C GLY A 87 3.95 6.87 -22.17
N GLN A 88 3.32 5.87 -21.54
CA GLN A 88 1.97 5.40 -21.91
C GLN A 88 0.89 6.46 -21.65
N VAL A 89 0.96 7.17 -20.51
CA VAL A 89 0.03 8.27 -20.20
C VAL A 89 0.17 9.40 -21.20
N LYS A 90 1.42 9.77 -21.53
CA LYS A 90 1.70 10.80 -22.57
C LYS A 90 1.06 10.43 -23.91
N GLU A 91 1.34 9.24 -24.40
CA GLU A 91 0.81 8.77 -25.69
C GLU A 91 -0.71 8.63 -25.68
N PHE A 92 -1.30 8.13 -24.58
CA PHE A 92 -2.74 8.04 -24.42
C PHE A 92 -3.41 9.41 -24.52
N ILE A 93 -2.89 10.43 -23.86
CA ILE A 93 -3.44 11.78 -23.91
C ILE A 93 -3.33 12.35 -25.33
N GLN A 94 -2.16 12.19 -25.98
CA GLN A 94 -1.94 12.74 -27.31
C GLN A 94 -2.80 12.10 -28.38
N ALA A 95 -3.04 10.79 -28.30
CA ALA A 95 -3.61 10.03 -29.42
C ALA A 95 -5.02 9.47 -29.15
N ARG A 96 -5.44 9.33 -27.91
CA ARG A 96 -6.61 8.53 -27.55
C ARG A 96 -7.64 9.23 -26.68
N LEU A 97 -7.23 10.08 -25.74
CA LEU A 97 -8.12 10.73 -24.78
C LEU A 97 -9.17 11.59 -25.46
N PHE A 98 -8.75 12.36 -26.42
CA PHE A 98 -9.63 13.29 -27.14
C PHE A 98 -10.14 12.69 -28.48
N THR A 99 -11.16 13.31 -29.03
CA THR A 99 -11.73 12.94 -30.35
C THR A 99 -10.74 13.11 -31.49
N GLU A 100 -9.69 13.91 -31.29
CA GLU A 100 -8.63 14.19 -32.24
C GLU A 100 -7.26 14.02 -31.60
N ARG A 101 -6.22 13.94 -32.39
CA ARG A 101 -4.84 13.95 -31.88
C ARG A 101 -4.49 15.36 -31.43
N VAL A 102 -3.93 15.50 -30.27
CA VAL A 102 -3.64 16.80 -29.64
C VAL A 102 -2.15 17.05 -29.47
N ASP A 103 -1.79 18.33 -29.45
CA ASP A 103 -0.46 18.80 -29.10
C ASP A 103 -0.40 19.15 -27.62
N LEU A 104 0.53 18.56 -26.88
CA LEU A 104 0.69 18.82 -25.44
C LEU A 104 1.36 20.18 -25.14
N ASP A 105 1.97 20.81 -26.14
CA ASP A 105 2.49 22.16 -26.01
C ASP A 105 1.39 23.23 -26.14
N ASP A 106 0.17 22.83 -26.53
CA ASP A 106 -0.99 23.72 -26.53
C ASP A 106 -1.59 23.89 -25.14
N LEU A 107 -1.58 25.11 -24.64
CA LEU A 107 -2.18 25.50 -23.35
C LEU A 107 -3.64 25.12 -23.22
N ASN A 108 -4.39 25.21 -24.33
CA ASN A 108 -5.77 24.84 -24.33
C ASN A 108 -5.95 23.33 -24.01
N ILE A 109 -5.04 22.50 -24.50
CA ILE A 109 -5.03 21.05 -24.20
C ILE A 109 -4.68 20.83 -22.75
N ILE A 110 -3.64 21.48 -22.24
CA ILE A 110 -3.26 21.35 -20.83
C ILE A 110 -4.41 21.78 -19.90
N ARG A 111 -5.11 22.86 -20.25
CA ARG A 111 -6.31 23.30 -19.52
C ARG A 111 -7.42 22.24 -19.55
N ASN A 112 -7.65 21.60 -20.70
CA ASN A 112 -8.60 20.49 -20.82
C ASN A 112 -8.24 19.31 -19.88
N LEU A 113 -6.97 19.01 -19.68
CA LEU A 113 -6.54 17.92 -18.78
C LEU A 113 -6.88 18.16 -17.31
N SER A 114 -7.07 19.42 -16.88
CA SER A 114 -7.50 19.75 -15.52
C SER A 114 -9.01 19.65 -15.30
N GLU A 115 -9.80 19.44 -16.35
CA GLU A 115 -11.22 19.18 -16.22
C GLU A 115 -11.46 17.83 -15.53
N ILE A 116 -12.43 17.79 -14.61
CA ILE A 116 -12.74 16.60 -13.80
C ILE A 116 -12.99 15.37 -14.69
N GLU A 117 -13.69 15.54 -15.81
CA GLU A 117 -13.99 14.44 -16.74
C GLU A 117 -12.72 13.88 -17.39
N ALA A 118 -11.77 14.73 -17.78
CA ALA A 118 -10.49 14.29 -18.35
C ALA A 118 -9.64 13.58 -17.31
N THR A 119 -9.46 14.19 -16.13
CA THR A 119 -8.74 13.59 -15.01
C THR A 119 -9.29 12.22 -14.64
N LYS A 120 -10.61 12.12 -14.46
CA LYS A 120 -11.30 10.87 -14.15
C LYS A 120 -11.10 9.82 -15.23
N THR A 121 -11.29 10.19 -16.50
CA THR A 121 -11.13 9.28 -17.65
C THR A 121 -9.72 8.71 -17.71
N ILE A 122 -8.68 9.53 -17.52
CA ILE A 122 -7.28 9.06 -17.52
C ILE A 122 -7.08 8.05 -16.39
N ILE A 123 -7.37 8.45 -15.15
CA ILE A 123 -7.07 7.63 -13.96
C ILE A 123 -7.86 6.32 -14.01
N GLU A 124 -9.17 6.34 -14.23
CA GLU A 124 -10.00 5.14 -14.23
C GLU A 124 -9.66 4.18 -15.37
N THR A 125 -9.33 4.71 -16.57
CA THR A 125 -8.96 3.88 -17.72
C THR A 125 -7.65 3.13 -17.43
N PHE A 126 -6.62 3.83 -16.93
CA PHE A 126 -5.36 3.19 -16.58
C PHE A 126 -5.50 2.22 -15.40
N LYS A 127 -6.28 2.58 -14.37
CA LYS A 127 -6.54 1.67 -13.24
C LYS A 127 -7.16 0.36 -13.71
N LYS A 128 -8.18 0.44 -14.54
CA LYS A 128 -8.85 -0.74 -15.10
C LYS A 128 -7.86 -1.60 -15.87
N GLN A 129 -7.12 -1.04 -16.81
CA GLN A 129 -6.21 -1.79 -17.68
C GLN A 129 -5.02 -2.37 -16.93
N ILE A 130 -4.46 -1.63 -15.97
CA ILE A 130 -3.34 -2.13 -15.15
C ILE A 130 -3.82 -3.26 -14.21
N ASN A 131 -5.05 -3.20 -13.70
CA ASN A 131 -5.59 -4.28 -12.88
C ASN A 131 -5.81 -5.59 -13.67
N GLU A 132 -6.03 -5.49 -14.97
CA GLU A 132 -6.13 -6.65 -15.87
C GLU A 132 -4.76 -7.27 -16.22
N LEU A 133 -3.63 -6.58 -15.92
CA LEU A 133 -2.29 -7.09 -16.20
C LEU A 133 -1.90 -8.23 -15.25
N THR A 134 -1.08 -9.13 -15.77
CA THR A 134 -0.50 -10.22 -14.99
C THR A 134 0.44 -9.68 -13.92
N VAL A 135 0.34 -10.23 -12.71
CA VAL A 135 1.29 -9.96 -11.63
C VAL A 135 2.48 -10.89 -11.79
N LEU A 136 3.67 -10.31 -11.85
CA LEU A 136 4.92 -11.04 -11.92
C LEU A 136 5.59 -11.09 -10.53
N ASP A 137 6.11 -12.27 -10.19
CA ASP A 137 7.03 -12.44 -9.06
C ASP A 137 8.47 -12.24 -9.58
N LYS A 138 9.20 -11.31 -8.97
CA LYS A 138 10.60 -11.03 -9.31
C LYS A 138 11.57 -12.16 -8.89
N GLY A 139 11.12 -13.11 -8.05
CA GLY A 139 11.98 -14.14 -7.46
C GLY A 139 12.88 -13.65 -6.34
N GLU A 140 13.13 -12.36 -6.24
CA GLU A 140 13.98 -11.72 -5.22
C GLU A 140 13.22 -10.57 -4.56
N ALA A 141 13.44 -10.39 -3.26
CA ALA A 141 12.87 -9.28 -2.51
C ALA A 141 13.79 -8.06 -2.57
N GLU A 142 13.20 -6.89 -2.66
CA GLU A 142 13.89 -5.61 -2.56
C GLU A 142 13.43 -4.84 -1.33
N ILE A 143 14.38 -4.29 -0.55
CA ILE A 143 14.05 -3.39 0.57
C ILE A 143 13.53 -2.09 0.00
N ARG A 144 12.30 -1.73 0.39
CA ARG A 144 11.61 -0.53 -0.05
C ARG A 144 11.73 0.62 0.93
N ASP A 145 11.57 0.34 2.22
CA ASP A 145 11.55 1.36 3.27
C ASP A 145 11.84 0.77 4.65
N TYR A 146 12.17 1.64 5.60
CA TYR A 146 12.41 1.33 7.00
C TYR A 146 11.39 2.04 7.89
N ILE A 147 10.54 1.28 8.56
CA ILE A 147 9.51 1.81 9.45
C ILE A 147 10.03 1.84 10.89
N LYS A 148 10.07 3.04 11.49
CA LYS A 148 10.35 3.23 12.92
C LYS A 148 9.03 3.41 13.68
N ILE A 149 8.57 2.35 14.36
CA ILE A 149 7.29 2.36 15.10
C ILE A 149 7.25 3.48 16.14
N SER A 150 8.37 3.79 16.79
CA SER A 150 8.48 4.90 17.76
C SER A 150 8.28 6.30 17.15
N LYS A 151 8.25 6.42 15.83
CA LYS A 151 7.96 7.66 15.09
C LYS A 151 6.56 7.68 14.48
N CYS A 152 5.72 6.71 14.80
CA CYS A 152 4.33 6.70 14.41
C CYS A 152 3.64 7.98 14.89
N ARG A 153 2.87 8.62 14.01
CA ARG A 153 2.11 9.82 14.37
C ARG A 153 1.04 9.47 15.39
N PRO A 154 0.79 10.35 16.38
CA PRO A 154 -0.35 10.18 17.27
C PRO A 154 -1.66 10.10 16.49
N PHE A 155 -2.53 9.19 16.88
CA PHE A 155 -3.86 9.05 16.32
C PHE A 155 -4.90 8.89 17.41
N VAL A 156 -6.11 9.33 17.14
CA VAL A 156 -7.23 9.28 18.07
C VAL A 156 -8.02 8.00 17.78
N VAL A 157 -8.32 7.26 18.84
CA VAL A 157 -9.21 6.10 18.79
C VAL A 157 -10.57 6.47 19.37
N LYS A 158 -11.64 5.97 18.76
CA LYS A 158 -13.00 6.14 19.27
C LYS A 158 -13.23 5.23 20.49
N GLU A 159 -14.37 5.38 21.14
CA GLU A 159 -14.77 4.56 22.28
C GLU A 159 -14.77 3.05 21.94
N GLN A 160 -13.67 2.39 22.28
CA GLN A 160 -13.46 0.94 22.11
C GLN A 160 -12.81 0.42 23.39
N GLY A 161 -12.96 -0.90 23.63
CA GLY A 161 -12.19 -1.58 24.66
C GLY A 161 -10.69 -1.41 24.43
N TYR A 162 -9.92 -1.12 25.46
CA TYR A 162 -8.48 -0.92 25.35
C TYR A 162 -7.71 -1.52 26.54
N LEU A 163 -6.44 -1.81 26.30
CA LEU A 163 -5.46 -2.15 27.31
C LEU A 163 -4.47 -0.99 27.47
N ILE A 164 -4.06 -0.70 28.71
CA ILE A 164 -2.92 0.19 28.98
C ILE A 164 -1.68 -0.69 29.13
N PRO A 165 -0.80 -0.73 28.12
CA PRO A 165 0.33 -1.65 28.11
C PRO A 165 1.50 -1.10 28.94
N LYS A 166 2.35 -2.02 29.41
CA LYS A 166 3.64 -1.72 30.09
C LYS A 166 4.83 -1.88 29.14
N LYS A 167 4.70 -2.74 28.12
CA LYS A 167 5.80 -3.13 27.21
C LYS A 167 5.59 -2.69 25.77
N SER A 168 4.60 -1.85 25.48
CA SER A 168 4.36 -1.34 24.14
C SER A 168 4.88 0.08 23.95
N VAL A 169 5.21 0.44 22.70
CA VAL A 169 5.51 1.82 22.31
C VAL A 169 4.27 2.72 22.31
N PHE A 170 3.08 2.13 22.29
CA PHE A 170 1.81 2.84 22.35
C PHE A 170 1.33 2.94 23.80
N ASN A 171 0.72 4.07 24.14
CA ASN A 171 0.14 4.29 25.45
C ASN A 171 -1.20 3.56 25.65
N LYS A 172 -1.82 3.11 24.58
CA LYS A 172 -3.04 2.30 24.59
C LYS A 172 -3.00 1.29 23.46
N ILE A 173 -3.45 0.08 23.71
CA ILE A 173 -3.72 -0.95 22.70
C ILE A 173 -5.23 -1.12 22.61
N ILE A 174 -5.77 -0.97 21.41
CA ILE A 174 -7.14 -1.31 21.06
C ILE A 174 -7.09 -2.58 20.20
N GLY A 175 -8.05 -3.45 20.37
CA GLY A 175 -8.22 -4.63 19.50
C GLY A 175 -9.44 -4.46 18.61
N ASP A 176 -9.35 -5.00 17.42
CA ASP A 176 -10.49 -5.13 16.52
C ASP A 176 -11.40 -6.29 16.96
N SER A 177 -10.88 -7.15 17.84
CA SER A 177 -11.60 -8.26 18.48
C SER A 177 -11.25 -8.39 19.97
N HIS A 178 -12.11 -9.12 20.71
CA HIS A 178 -11.83 -9.45 22.11
C HIS A 178 -10.57 -10.30 22.25
N PHE A 179 -10.34 -11.22 21.33
CA PHE A 179 -9.15 -12.07 21.33
C PHE A 179 -7.86 -11.29 21.17
N GLU A 180 -7.83 -10.28 20.32
CA GLU A 180 -6.65 -9.41 20.18
C GLU A 180 -6.31 -8.67 21.47
N LEU A 181 -7.32 -8.18 22.21
CA LEU A 181 -7.07 -7.55 23.52
C LEU A 181 -6.58 -8.56 24.56
N GLN A 182 -7.13 -9.77 24.58
CA GLN A 182 -6.66 -10.85 25.44
C GLN A 182 -5.22 -11.23 25.11
N PHE A 183 -4.88 -11.34 23.82
CA PHE A 183 -3.56 -11.65 23.36
C PHE A 183 -2.55 -10.52 23.67
N ALA A 184 -2.95 -9.26 23.50
CA ALA A 184 -2.15 -8.12 23.94
C ALA A 184 -1.87 -8.16 25.45
N GLY A 185 -2.85 -8.51 26.26
CA GLY A 185 -2.69 -8.69 27.71
C GLY A 185 -1.72 -9.83 28.07
N PHE A 186 -1.77 -10.93 27.32
CA PHE A 186 -0.81 -12.02 27.43
C PHE A 186 0.62 -11.52 27.12
N LEU A 187 0.82 -10.85 25.98
CA LEU A 187 2.13 -10.31 25.60
C LEU A 187 2.67 -9.32 26.64
N ASP A 188 1.81 -8.48 27.20
CA ASP A 188 2.20 -7.52 28.24
C ASP A 188 2.65 -8.19 29.54
N GLY A 189 2.10 -9.37 29.84
CA GLY A 189 2.47 -10.23 30.98
C GLY A 189 3.73 -11.06 30.78
N CYS A 190 4.14 -11.35 29.54
CA CYS A 190 5.32 -12.18 29.25
C CYS A 190 6.61 -11.51 29.74
N ASN A 191 7.42 -12.23 30.54
CA ASN A 191 8.71 -11.71 31.03
C ASN A 191 9.87 -11.99 30.07
N ASP A 192 9.65 -12.81 29.07
CA ASP A 192 10.63 -13.29 28.08
C ASP A 192 10.50 -12.58 26.72
N ILE A 193 9.90 -11.40 26.67
CA ILE A 193 9.93 -10.48 25.52
C ILE A 193 10.43 -9.11 25.96
N VAL A 194 11.02 -8.39 25.01
CA VAL A 194 11.52 -7.03 25.22
C VAL A 194 10.39 -6.01 25.13
N SER A 195 9.61 -6.09 24.05
CA SER A 195 8.49 -5.16 23.77
C SER A 195 7.59 -5.72 22.68
N TYR A 196 6.40 -5.13 22.56
CA TYR A 196 5.49 -5.45 21.45
C TYR A 196 4.75 -4.22 20.97
N ALA A 197 4.12 -4.33 19.81
CA ALA A 197 3.24 -3.32 19.26
C ALA A 197 2.07 -3.97 18.51
N LYS A 198 0.86 -3.45 18.69
CA LYS A 198 -0.25 -3.71 17.76
C LYS A 198 0.06 -2.99 16.45
N ASN A 199 -0.12 -3.66 15.33
CA ASN A 199 0.14 -3.09 14.02
C ASN A 199 -1.07 -2.31 13.51
N PHE A 200 -1.25 -1.10 14.01
CA PHE A 200 -2.28 -0.19 13.52
C PHE A 200 -1.98 0.32 12.11
N PHE A 201 -3.01 0.73 11.37
CA PHE A 201 -2.82 1.40 10.06
C PHE A 201 -1.81 2.57 10.11
N ALA A 202 -1.80 3.31 11.22
CA ALA A 202 -0.85 4.41 11.44
C ALA A 202 0.62 3.98 11.52
N VAL A 203 0.91 2.69 11.73
CA VAL A 203 2.26 2.12 11.68
C VAL A 203 2.76 1.99 10.24
N HIS A 204 1.84 1.83 9.30
CA HIS A 204 2.13 1.62 7.87
C HIS A 204 2.95 0.36 7.55
N PHE A 205 3.05 -0.60 8.48
CA PHE A 205 3.64 -1.89 8.18
C PHE A 205 2.60 -2.81 7.56
N LYS A 206 2.84 -3.23 6.35
CA LYS A 206 1.96 -4.10 5.58
C LYS A 206 2.78 -5.07 4.73
N ILE A 207 2.16 -6.15 4.34
CA ILE A 207 2.69 -7.14 3.43
C ILE A 207 1.77 -7.20 2.22
N ASP A 208 2.31 -6.93 1.04
CA ASP A 208 1.54 -7.09 -0.19
C ASP A 208 1.45 -8.58 -0.55
N TYR A 209 0.26 -9.08 -0.86
CA TYR A 209 0.03 -10.47 -1.25
C TYR A 209 -0.90 -10.54 -2.47
N ARG A 210 -0.88 -11.68 -3.16
CA ARG A 210 -1.83 -11.96 -4.24
C ARG A 210 -3.06 -12.63 -3.64
N ASN A 211 -4.21 -11.99 -3.78
CA ASN A 211 -5.50 -12.55 -3.34
C ASN A 211 -6.00 -13.66 -4.28
N ASP A 212 -7.12 -14.26 -3.98
CA ASP A 212 -7.78 -15.32 -4.77
C ASP A 212 -8.18 -14.88 -6.19
N GLU A 213 -8.42 -13.58 -6.40
CA GLU A 213 -8.69 -12.97 -7.70
C GLU A 213 -7.41 -12.68 -8.52
N GLY A 214 -6.22 -12.96 -7.96
CA GLY A 214 -4.91 -12.68 -8.59
C GLY A 214 -4.48 -11.22 -8.53
N ALA A 215 -5.22 -10.34 -7.83
CA ALA A 215 -4.85 -8.95 -7.62
C ALA A 215 -3.90 -8.79 -6.43
N ILE A 216 -3.08 -7.72 -6.43
CA ILE A 216 -2.27 -7.37 -5.27
C ILE A 216 -3.16 -6.70 -4.23
N SER A 217 -3.19 -7.28 -3.03
CA SER A 217 -3.91 -6.79 -1.85
C SER A 217 -2.93 -6.54 -0.70
N GLU A 218 -3.34 -5.72 0.26
CA GLU A 218 -2.56 -5.44 1.46
C GLU A 218 -3.00 -6.30 2.63
N TYR A 219 -2.05 -6.85 3.32
CA TYR A 219 -2.22 -7.59 4.55
C TYR A 219 -1.50 -6.87 5.70
N TYR A 220 -2.19 -6.66 6.80
CA TYR A 220 -1.71 -6.01 8.00
C TYR A 220 -1.68 -7.05 9.13
N PRO A 221 -0.53 -7.71 9.40
CA PRO A 221 -0.42 -8.60 10.54
C PRO A 221 -0.75 -7.89 11.85
N ASP A 222 -1.30 -8.58 12.83
CA ASP A 222 -1.84 -7.97 14.04
C ASP A 222 -0.79 -7.41 15.00
N PHE A 223 0.27 -8.17 15.26
CA PHE A 223 1.27 -7.80 16.27
C PHE A 223 2.70 -7.94 15.77
N LEU A 224 3.54 -7.09 16.32
CA LEU A 224 4.98 -7.08 16.14
C LEU A 224 5.61 -7.26 17.51
N VAL A 225 6.33 -8.36 17.75
CA VAL A 225 6.90 -8.70 19.05
C VAL A 225 8.41 -8.74 18.94
N LYS A 226 9.10 -7.92 19.72
CA LYS A 226 10.55 -7.98 19.90
C LYS A 226 10.84 -8.98 21.02
N ALA A 227 11.15 -10.24 20.65
CA ALA A 227 11.46 -11.30 21.60
C ALA A 227 12.86 -11.13 22.17
N ALA A 228 13.83 -10.73 21.34
CA ALA A 228 15.20 -10.40 21.77
C ALA A 228 15.68 -9.16 21.00
N GLU A 229 16.90 -8.69 21.30
CA GLU A 229 17.43 -7.48 20.65
C GLU A 229 17.47 -7.59 19.14
N LYS A 230 17.77 -8.77 18.63
CA LYS A 230 17.88 -9.08 17.20
C LYS A 230 16.84 -10.10 16.71
N GLU A 231 15.74 -10.26 17.41
CA GLU A 231 14.70 -11.24 17.06
C GLU A 231 13.31 -10.60 17.14
N ILE A 232 12.61 -10.57 16.01
CA ILE A 232 11.26 -10.01 15.88
C ILE A 232 10.31 -11.07 15.35
N TYR A 233 9.19 -11.22 16.02
CA TYR A 233 8.07 -12.05 15.55
C TYR A 233 6.96 -11.15 14.98
N ILE A 234 6.47 -11.56 13.82
CA ILE A 234 5.25 -11.00 13.23
C ILE A 234 4.13 -12.00 13.52
N ILE A 235 3.08 -11.53 14.17
CA ILE A 235 2.03 -12.42 14.68
C ILE A 235 0.69 -12.01 14.07
N GLU A 236 0.02 -13.01 13.52
CA GLU A 236 -1.38 -12.95 13.15
C GLU A 236 -2.20 -13.71 14.18
N THR A 237 -3.28 -13.10 14.66
CA THR A 237 -4.23 -13.70 15.59
C THR A 237 -5.55 -13.98 14.86
N LYS A 238 -6.16 -15.13 15.07
CA LYS A 238 -7.38 -15.49 14.35
C LYS A 238 -8.44 -16.12 15.23
N GLY A 239 -9.64 -15.52 15.21
CA GLY A 239 -10.82 -16.06 15.87
C GLY A 239 -11.58 -17.07 15.01
N ARG A 240 -11.75 -16.79 13.71
CA ARG A 240 -12.38 -17.68 12.72
C ARG A 240 -11.61 -17.61 11.42
N GLU A 241 -11.41 -18.75 10.76
CA GLU A 241 -10.72 -18.82 9.47
C GLU A 241 -11.53 -18.16 8.35
N ASP A 242 -10.79 -17.52 7.42
CA ASP A 242 -11.30 -16.96 6.18
C ASP A 242 -10.55 -17.60 5.00
N LEU A 243 -11.15 -17.61 3.80
CA LEU A 243 -10.57 -18.22 2.61
C LEU A 243 -9.21 -17.61 2.23
N ASP A 244 -9.04 -16.33 2.45
CA ASP A 244 -7.78 -15.62 2.17
C ASP A 244 -6.68 -15.85 3.21
N ASP A 245 -6.98 -16.45 4.36
CA ASP A 245 -6.01 -16.60 5.45
C ASP A 245 -4.80 -17.46 5.04
N LEU A 246 -5.04 -18.53 4.29
CA LEU A 246 -3.96 -19.37 3.78
C LEU A 246 -2.99 -18.60 2.86
N LEU A 247 -3.51 -17.71 2.02
CA LEU A 247 -2.70 -16.88 1.14
C LEU A 247 -1.88 -15.86 1.93
N LYS A 248 -2.48 -15.23 2.94
CA LYS A 248 -1.82 -14.29 3.86
C LYS A 248 -0.71 -14.97 4.64
N ILE A 249 -0.98 -16.16 5.23
CA ILE A 249 0.00 -16.93 6.01
C ILE A 249 1.17 -17.36 5.12
N LYS A 250 0.89 -17.90 3.94
CA LYS A 250 1.92 -18.27 2.96
C LYS A 250 2.79 -17.06 2.60
N ARG A 251 2.18 -15.90 2.39
CA ARG A 251 2.93 -14.68 2.06
C ARG A 251 3.71 -14.14 3.26
N LEU A 252 3.19 -14.27 4.49
CA LEU A 252 3.90 -13.91 5.72
C LEU A 252 5.15 -14.78 5.91
N SER A 253 5.03 -16.10 5.71
CA SER A 253 6.18 -17.02 5.71
C SER A 253 7.23 -16.58 4.70
N GLN A 254 6.83 -16.41 3.45
CA GLN A 254 7.71 -15.94 2.38
C GLN A 254 8.34 -14.59 2.69
N TRP A 255 7.59 -13.66 3.30
CA TRP A 255 8.10 -12.36 3.69
C TRP A 255 9.24 -12.49 4.72
N CYS A 256 9.09 -13.39 5.71
CA CYS A 256 10.14 -13.64 6.69
C CYS A 256 11.40 -14.26 6.05
N GLU A 257 11.25 -15.17 5.10
CA GLU A 257 12.37 -15.73 4.32
C GLU A 257 13.06 -14.64 3.51
N ASP A 258 12.29 -13.86 2.76
CA ASP A 258 12.77 -12.77 1.92
C ASP A 258 13.59 -11.75 2.73
N ILE A 259 13.05 -11.26 3.85
CA ILE A 259 13.72 -10.24 4.66
C ILE A 259 14.98 -10.80 5.33
N ASN A 260 14.97 -12.04 5.77
CA ASN A 260 16.14 -12.68 6.37
C ASN A 260 17.23 -12.97 5.33
N SER A 261 16.88 -13.07 4.04
CA SER A 261 17.87 -13.25 2.97
C SER A 261 18.55 -11.95 2.55
N VAL A 262 17.84 -10.80 2.62
CA VAL A 262 18.35 -9.51 2.16
C VAL A 262 19.01 -8.68 3.25
N GLN A 263 18.89 -9.08 4.51
CA GLN A 263 19.56 -8.45 5.66
C GLN A 263 19.81 -9.47 6.78
N SER A 264 20.84 -9.26 7.60
CA SER A 264 21.25 -10.14 8.69
C SER A 264 21.25 -9.48 10.08
N ASP A 265 20.88 -8.22 10.18
CA ASP A 265 20.95 -7.46 11.43
C ASP A 265 19.90 -7.92 12.44
N VAL A 266 18.72 -8.30 11.96
CA VAL A 266 17.58 -8.73 12.76
C VAL A 266 16.95 -9.96 12.12
N HIS A 267 16.75 -11.01 12.89
CA HIS A 267 16.01 -12.18 12.45
C HIS A 267 14.52 -11.98 12.62
N TYR A 268 13.77 -12.20 11.54
CA TYR A 268 12.31 -12.14 11.52
C TYR A 268 11.72 -13.54 11.46
N ALA A 269 10.78 -13.82 12.35
CA ALA A 269 9.98 -15.03 12.36
C ALA A 269 8.50 -14.67 12.44
N TRP A 270 7.62 -15.64 12.26
CA TRP A 270 6.19 -15.41 12.31
C TRP A 270 5.46 -16.48 13.12
N LEU A 271 4.27 -16.14 13.61
CA LEU A 271 3.34 -17.06 14.27
C LEU A 271 1.93 -16.76 13.78
N TYR A 272 1.17 -17.84 13.58
CA TYR A 272 -0.28 -17.77 13.39
C TYR A 272 -0.94 -18.36 14.63
N VAL A 273 -1.71 -17.54 15.35
CA VAL A 273 -2.26 -17.89 16.65
C VAL A 273 -3.77 -17.98 16.58
N GLU A 274 -4.26 -19.19 16.49
CA GLU A 274 -5.70 -19.49 16.53
C GLU A 274 -6.22 -19.39 17.97
N GLN A 275 -7.34 -18.72 18.15
CA GLN A 275 -7.95 -18.49 19.46
C GLN A 275 -8.21 -19.79 20.23
N GLU A 276 -8.84 -20.78 19.59
CA GLU A 276 -9.19 -22.07 20.24
C GLU A 276 -7.93 -22.80 20.75
N LYS A 277 -6.88 -22.82 19.94
CA LYS A 277 -5.60 -23.42 20.35
C LYS A 277 -4.94 -22.62 21.46
N PHE A 278 -4.94 -21.29 21.39
CA PHE A 278 -4.39 -20.41 22.40
C PHE A 278 -5.10 -20.62 23.75
N GLU A 279 -6.41 -20.63 23.77
CA GLU A 279 -7.22 -20.88 24.96
C GLU A 279 -7.00 -22.29 25.54
N LYS A 280 -6.82 -23.28 24.68
CA LYS A 280 -6.54 -24.67 25.08
C LYS A 280 -5.16 -24.85 25.68
N TYR A 281 -4.10 -24.32 25.04
CA TYR A 281 -2.72 -24.46 25.51
C TYR A 281 -2.40 -23.57 26.70
N HIS A 282 -3.07 -22.44 26.81
CA HIS A 282 -2.94 -21.52 27.93
C HIS A 282 -1.48 -21.12 28.23
N PRO A 283 -0.70 -20.68 27.22
CA PRO A 283 0.72 -20.37 27.42
C PRO A 283 0.90 -19.26 28.46
N LYS A 284 1.95 -19.35 29.28
CA LYS A 284 2.24 -18.36 30.33
C LYS A 284 3.33 -17.39 29.93
N ILE A 285 4.20 -17.78 29.03
CA ILE A 285 5.31 -16.99 28.51
C ILE A 285 5.40 -17.12 27.00
N PHE A 286 6.10 -16.21 26.36
CA PHE A 286 6.23 -16.17 24.91
C PHE A 286 6.93 -17.42 24.34
N THR A 287 7.89 -17.96 25.05
CA THR A 287 8.58 -19.21 24.66
C THR A 287 7.62 -20.40 24.57
N GLU A 288 6.66 -20.51 25.48
CA GLU A 288 5.63 -21.56 25.42
C GLU A 288 4.70 -21.34 24.22
N LEU A 289 4.26 -20.10 23.97
CA LEU A 289 3.48 -19.75 22.79
C LEU A 289 4.21 -20.16 21.51
N ARG A 290 5.47 -19.75 21.36
CA ARG A 290 6.31 -20.05 20.21
C ARG A 290 6.44 -21.55 19.96
N ASN A 291 6.58 -22.35 21.02
CA ASN A 291 6.70 -23.81 20.92
C ASN A 291 5.36 -24.47 20.53
N ALA A 292 4.23 -23.93 21.01
CA ALA A 292 2.90 -24.46 20.71
C ALA A 292 2.40 -24.10 19.29
N PHE A 293 2.84 -22.96 18.74
CA PHE A 293 2.39 -22.42 17.45
C PHE A 293 3.51 -22.34 16.40
N ARG A 294 4.60 -23.08 16.60
CA ARG A 294 5.64 -23.17 15.59
C ARG A 294 5.07 -23.82 14.36
N SER A 295 5.00 -23.07 13.25
CA SER A 295 4.72 -23.67 11.96
C SER A 295 5.84 -24.66 11.66
N GLU A 296 5.51 -25.92 11.48
CA GLU A 296 6.39 -26.88 10.83
C GLU A 296 6.66 -26.35 9.42
N GLY A 297 7.86 -25.83 9.18
CA GLY A 297 8.35 -25.39 7.87
C GLY A 297 8.64 -26.57 6.97
#